data_263576c03ce3399c79ce1bbc6a5e0d5b
#
_entry.id   263576c03ce3399c79ce1bbc6a5e0d5b
#
_cell.length_a   1.000
_cell.length_b   1.000
_cell.length_c   1.000
_cell.angle_alpha   90.00
_cell.angle_beta   90.00
_cell.angle_gamma   90.00
#
_symmetry.space_group_name_H-M   'P 1'
#
loop_
_entity.id
_entity.type
_entity.pdbx_description
1 polymer ?
#
loop_
_entity_poly.entity_id
_entity_poly.type
_entity_poly.pdbx_seq_one_letter_code
_entity_poly.pdbx_strand_id
1 'polypeptide(L)'
;MCPHYTCISKRAKTVNIAFKTKTRGAIEHLAIDSTGLKVYGEGEWKVKKHGTDGKRRVWRKLHIAVDTHSHEIIAAELSLSGVTDAEVMPNLLKQTHRKIRNISGDGAYDTKACHEAVRRKRALVLIPPREGAALWEQGHPRNLAVSWQQLHGSNKQWKKRYGYHRRSVSETAMYRVKQRLGGRLS
;
A
#
# COMPACT_ATOMS: atom_id res chain seq x y z
N MET A 1 22.52 27.88 11.24
CA MET A 1 23.50 26.79 11.11
C MET A 1 22.80 25.56 10.55
N CYS A 2 23.22 25.03 9.38
CA CYS A 2 22.61 23.86 8.77
C CYS A 2 23.11 22.60 9.49
N PRO A 3 22.25 21.64 9.91
CA PRO A 3 22.70 20.43 10.58
C PRO A 3 23.54 19.56 9.64
N HIS A 4 24.59 18.95 10.18
CA HIS A 4 25.47 18.06 9.43
C HIS A 4 24.70 16.79 8.97
N TYR A 5 25.01 16.29 7.77
CA TYR A 5 24.35 15.11 7.17
C TYR A 5 24.25 13.89 8.11
N THR A 6 25.32 13.62 8.87
CA THR A 6 25.33 12.50 9.83
C THR A 6 24.33 12.65 10.97
N CYS A 7 24.04 13.88 11.41
CA CYS A 7 23.03 14.16 12.43
C CYS A 7 21.63 13.90 11.89
N ILE A 8 21.38 14.28 10.63
CA ILE A 8 20.10 14.04 9.95
C ILE A 8 19.88 12.54 9.77
N SER A 9 20.89 11.84 9.28
CA SER A 9 20.82 10.37 9.05
C SER A 9 20.61 9.59 10.35
N LYS A 10 21.29 9.95 11.45
CA LYS A 10 21.08 9.33 12.76
C LYS A 10 19.67 9.60 13.28
N ARG A 11 19.20 10.83 13.16
CA ARG A 11 17.86 11.23 13.63
C ARG A 11 16.74 10.56 12.83
N ALA A 12 16.92 10.39 11.52
CA ALA A 12 15.95 9.69 10.67
C ALA A 12 15.68 8.25 11.09
N LYS A 13 16.66 7.58 11.73
CA LYS A 13 16.51 6.21 12.24
C LYS A 13 15.69 6.13 13.52
N THR A 14 15.63 7.20 14.30
CA THR A 14 15.02 7.23 15.65
C THR A 14 13.71 8.02 15.72
N VAL A 15 13.40 8.80 14.67
CA VAL A 15 12.16 9.58 14.63
C VAL A 15 10.97 8.66 14.44
N ASN A 16 10.09 8.66 15.43
CA ASN A 16 8.78 8.04 15.30
C ASN A 16 7.86 9.01 14.53
N ILE A 17 7.53 8.66 13.30
CA ILE A 17 6.67 9.46 12.44
C ILE A 17 5.22 9.07 12.70
N ALA A 18 4.47 9.93 13.37
CA ALA A 18 3.02 9.81 13.48
C ALA A 18 2.35 10.74 12.46
N PHE A 19 1.48 10.18 11.61
CA PHE A 19 0.67 10.98 10.70
C PHE A 19 -0.44 11.70 11.49
N LYS A 20 -0.32 13.02 11.61
CA LYS A 20 -1.38 13.87 12.19
C LYS A 20 -2.43 14.12 11.12
N THR A 21 -3.48 13.34 11.12
CA THR A 21 -4.62 13.55 10.23
C THR A 21 -5.49 14.68 10.74
N LYS A 22 -5.98 15.54 9.83
CA LYS A 22 -6.87 16.66 10.17
C LYS A 22 -8.30 16.19 10.41
N THR A 23 -8.71 15.15 9.69
CA THR A 23 -10.06 14.59 9.79
C THR A 23 -10.22 13.72 11.03
N ARG A 24 -11.39 13.82 11.67
CA ARG A 24 -11.80 13.02 12.81
C ARG A 24 -12.95 12.09 12.41
N GLY A 25 -13.27 11.11 13.26
CA GLY A 25 -14.36 10.17 13.05
C GLY A 25 -13.94 8.89 12.31
N ALA A 26 -14.93 8.12 11.85
CA ALA A 26 -14.68 6.87 11.14
C ALA A 26 -14.19 7.12 9.70
N ILE A 27 -13.34 6.23 9.22
CA ILE A 27 -12.91 6.18 7.82
C ILE A 27 -13.90 5.30 7.07
N GLU A 28 -14.61 5.89 6.11
CA GLU A 28 -15.60 5.15 5.31
C GLU A 28 -14.93 4.13 4.39
N HIS A 29 -13.81 4.51 3.76
CA HIS A 29 -13.09 3.63 2.86
C HIS A 29 -11.59 3.95 2.89
N LEU A 30 -10.79 3.00 3.32
CA LEU A 30 -9.34 3.05 3.33
C LEU A 30 -8.80 2.28 2.13
N ALA A 31 -8.06 2.94 1.25
CA ALA A 31 -7.39 2.33 0.12
C ALA A 31 -5.91 2.09 0.46
N ILE A 32 -5.44 0.86 0.26
CA ILE A 32 -4.04 0.47 0.50
C ILE A 32 -3.39 0.13 -0.85
N ASP A 33 -2.18 0.64 -1.04
CA ASP A 33 -1.41 0.42 -2.25
C ASP A 33 0.09 0.52 -1.98
N SER A 34 0.91 0.02 -2.91
CA SER A 34 2.37 0.11 -2.85
C SER A 34 2.96 0.64 -4.14
N THR A 35 4.13 1.25 -4.05
CA THR A 35 4.88 1.70 -5.21
C THR A 35 6.38 1.57 -4.99
N GLY A 36 7.11 1.23 -6.06
CA GLY A 36 8.56 1.26 -6.05
C GLY A 36 9.10 2.68 -6.04
N LEU A 37 10.07 2.94 -5.17
CA LEU A 37 10.88 4.15 -5.15
C LEU A 37 12.33 3.77 -5.41
N LYS A 38 12.96 4.49 -6.31
CA LYS A 38 14.39 4.30 -6.60
C LYS A 38 15.20 4.98 -5.49
N VAL A 39 16.10 4.24 -4.86
CA VAL A 39 17.09 4.82 -3.94
C VAL A 39 18.19 5.45 -4.78
N TYR A 40 18.72 6.58 -4.32
CA TYR A 40 19.76 7.34 -5.01
C TYR A 40 20.90 6.43 -5.50
N GLY A 41 21.29 6.65 -6.73
CA GLY A 41 22.40 6.01 -7.41
C GLY A 41 22.61 6.71 -8.74
N GLU A 42 23.78 6.53 -9.36
CA GLU A 42 24.11 7.16 -10.64
C GLU A 42 22.99 6.94 -11.66
N GLY A 43 22.66 8.01 -12.41
CA GLY A 43 21.55 8.00 -13.37
C GLY A 43 21.70 6.88 -14.41
N GLU A 44 20.58 6.37 -14.89
CA GLU A 44 20.55 5.31 -15.94
C GLU A 44 21.39 5.66 -17.17
N TRP A 45 21.52 6.94 -17.44
CA TRP A 45 22.32 7.46 -18.55
C TRP A 45 23.82 7.21 -18.34
N LYS A 46 24.38 7.43 -17.13
CA LYS A 46 25.77 7.14 -16.80
C LYS A 46 26.10 5.64 -16.89
N VAL A 47 25.19 4.80 -16.39
CA VAL A 47 25.32 3.34 -16.46
C VAL A 47 25.33 2.84 -17.91
N LYS A 48 24.49 3.45 -18.78
CA LYS A 48 24.39 3.08 -20.19
C LYS A 48 25.61 3.54 -21.01
N LYS A 49 26.27 4.64 -20.61
CA LYS A 49 27.40 5.23 -21.33
C LYS A 49 28.77 4.71 -20.90
N HIS A 50 28.94 4.31 -19.63
CA HIS A 50 30.24 3.98 -19.03
C HIS A 50 30.33 2.55 -18.47
N GLY A 51 29.33 1.70 -18.72
CA GLY A 51 29.27 0.36 -18.12
C GLY A 51 28.89 0.40 -16.64
N THR A 52 28.59 -0.75 -16.08
CA THR A 52 28.18 -0.86 -14.67
C THR A 52 29.40 -1.11 -13.80
N ASP A 53 29.63 -0.25 -12.81
CA ASP A 53 30.51 -0.53 -11.67
C ASP A 53 29.94 -1.65 -10.75
N GLY A 54 29.15 -2.56 -11.26
CA GLY A 54 28.55 -3.65 -10.53
C GLY A 54 27.60 -3.25 -9.39
N LYS A 55 27.38 -1.94 -9.15
CA LYS A 55 26.51 -1.46 -8.08
C LYS A 55 25.05 -1.64 -8.46
N ARG A 56 24.44 -2.66 -7.87
CA ARG A 56 23.03 -3.01 -8.04
C ARG A 56 22.15 -1.83 -7.66
N ARG A 57 21.24 -1.41 -8.55
CA ARG A 57 20.22 -0.40 -8.23
C ARG A 57 19.38 -0.86 -7.06
N VAL A 58 19.33 -0.06 -6.00
CA VAL A 58 18.55 -0.38 -4.80
C VAL A 58 17.19 0.27 -4.91
N TRP A 59 16.16 -0.56 -4.85
CA TRP A 59 14.77 -0.13 -4.79
C TRP A 59 14.22 -0.31 -3.38
N ARG A 60 13.29 0.54 -3.01
CA ARG A 60 12.45 0.41 -1.83
C ARG A 60 10.99 0.45 -2.27
N LYS A 61 10.13 -0.16 -1.48
CA LYS A 61 8.69 -0.04 -1.67
C LYS A 61 8.12 0.92 -0.64
N LEU A 62 7.35 1.89 -1.10
CA LEU A 62 6.52 2.73 -0.25
C LEU A 62 5.11 2.16 -0.28
N HIS A 63 4.60 1.81 0.89
CA HIS A 63 3.22 1.39 1.10
C HIS A 63 2.47 2.53 1.76
N ILE A 64 1.27 2.83 1.29
CA ILE A 64 0.40 3.87 1.88
C ILE A 64 -1.00 3.34 2.09
N ALA A 65 -1.63 3.85 3.14
CA ALA A 65 -3.06 3.71 3.40
C ALA A 65 -3.70 5.10 3.33
N VAL A 66 -4.67 5.28 2.45
CA VAL A 66 -5.28 6.57 2.11
C VAL A 66 -6.77 6.53 2.42
N ASP A 67 -7.27 7.52 3.12
CA ASP A 67 -8.70 7.76 3.26
C ASP A 67 -9.25 8.32 1.94
N THR A 68 -10.12 7.56 1.27
CA THR A 68 -10.62 7.93 -0.06
C THR A 68 -11.56 9.13 -0.06
N HIS A 69 -12.08 9.53 1.09
CA HIS A 69 -12.95 10.69 1.23
C HIS A 69 -12.16 11.98 1.45
N SER A 70 -11.23 11.97 2.40
CA SER A 70 -10.40 13.14 2.72
C SER A 70 -9.14 13.26 1.88
N HIS A 71 -8.76 12.20 1.16
CA HIS A 71 -7.48 12.06 0.43
C HIS A 71 -6.24 12.17 1.33
N GLU A 72 -6.41 12.01 2.63
CA GLU A 72 -5.31 12.02 3.59
C GLU A 72 -4.58 10.67 3.62
N ILE A 73 -3.26 10.71 3.68
CA ILE A 73 -2.45 9.54 3.98
C ILE A 73 -2.57 9.28 5.48
N ILE A 74 -3.16 8.16 5.84
CA ILE A 74 -3.43 7.75 7.23
C ILE A 74 -2.25 7.00 7.82
N ALA A 75 -1.60 6.16 7.00
CA ALA A 75 -0.43 5.39 7.40
C ALA A 75 0.51 5.22 6.20
N ALA A 76 1.79 5.10 6.48
CA ALA A 76 2.79 4.79 5.46
C ALA A 76 3.90 3.93 6.05
N GLU A 77 4.49 3.08 5.21
CA GLU A 77 5.62 2.23 5.57
C GLU A 77 6.57 2.07 4.39
N LEU A 78 7.86 2.12 4.66
CA LEU A 78 8.90 1.89 3.67
C LEU A 78 9.52 0.52 3.90
N SER A 79 9.50 -0.34 2.88
CA SER A 79 10.05 -1.68 2.96
C SER A 79 11.17 -1.93 1.95
N LEU A 80 11.89 -3.03 2.13
CA LEU A 80 12.81 -3.55 1.12
C LEU A 80 12.02 -4.03 -0.11
N SER A 81 12.65 -4.02 -1.28
CA SER A 81 12.02 -4.46 -2.54
C SER A 81 11.56 -5.92 -2.53
N GLY A 82 12.21 -6.77 -1.74
CA GLY A 82 11.85 -8.19 -1.60
C GLY A 82 10.70 -8.49 -0.64
N VAL A 83 10.27 -7.51 0.16
CA VAL A 83 9.12 -7.67 1.06
C VAL A 83 7.83 -7.61 0.24
N THR A 84 6.92 -8.56 0.48
CA THR A 84 5.64 -8.61 -0.22
C THR A 84 4.66 -7.57 0.34
N ASP A 85 3.75 -7.12 -0.50
CA ASP A 85 2.75 -6.12 -0.10
C ASP A 85 1.84 -6.65 1.02
N ALA A 86 1.55 -7.95 0.98
CA ALA A 86 0.74 -8.62 1.98
C ALA A 86 1.39 -8.66 3.38
N GLU A 87 2.72 -8.72 3.47
CA GLU A 87 3.44 -8.70 4.75
C GLU A 87 3.35 -7.36 5.46
N VAL A 88 3.24 -6.27 4.70
CA VAL A 88 3.23 -4.89 5.24
C VAL A 88 1.84 -4.46 5.70
N MET A 89 0.78 -4.96 5.08
CA MET A 89 -0.60 -4.53 5.36
C MET A 89 -0.98 -4.59 6.86
N PRO A 90 -0.65 -5.65 7.63
CA PRO A 90 -0.97 -5.69 9.06
C PRO A 90 -0.32 -4.54 9.86
N ASN A 91 0.91 -4.13 9.49
CA ASN A 91 1.61 -3.03 10.14
C ASN A 91 0.99 -1.67 9.79
N LEU A 92 0.60 -1.45 8.53
CA LEU A 92 -0.15 -0.25 8.13
C LEU A 92 -1.46 -0.12 8.92
N LEU A 93 -2.18 -1.23 9.07
CA LEU A 93 -3.42 -1.23 9.83
C LEU A 93 -3.21 -0.99 11.34
N LYS A 94 -2.10 -1.44 11.94
CA LYS A 94 -1.76 -1.13 13.34
C LYS A 94 -1.56 0.37 13.57
N GLN A 95 -1.01 1.10 12.61
CA GLN A 95 -0.81 2.55 12.69
C GLN A 95 -2.13 3.34 12.67
N THR A 96 -3.23 2.72 12.22
CA THR A 96 -4.53 3.37 12.09
C THR A 96 -5.37 3.13 13.35
N HIS A 97 -5.63 4.17 14.13
CA HIS A 97 -6.42 4.07 15.38
C HIS A 97 -7.92 4.37 15.18
N ARG A 98 -8.30 4.94 14.05
CA ARG A 98 -9.68 5.29 13.70
C ARG A 98 -10.46 4.03 13.31
N LYS A 99 -11.78 4.03 13.56
CA LYS A 99 -12.69 3.00 13.04
C LYS A 99 -12.70 3.07 11.51
N ILE A 100 -12.63 1.92 10.84
CA ILE A 100 -12.62 1.81 9.38
C ILE A 100 -13.82 0.95 8.98
N ARG A 101 -14.60 1.37 7.97
CA ARG A 101 -15.73 0.59 7.46
C ARG A 101 -15.29 -0.36 6.34
N ASN A 102 -14.56 0.14 5.36
CA ASN A 102 -14.13 -0.65 4.20
C ASN A 102 -12.61 -0.52 4.01
N ILE A 103 -11.95 -1.61 3.68
CA ILE A 103 -10.52 -1.62 3.35
C ILE A 103 -10.35 -2.28 1.98
N SER A 104 -9.75 -1.56 1.03
CA SER A 104 -9.45 -2.06 -0.30
C SER A 104 -7.95 -2.17 -0.55
N GLY A 105 -7.56 -3.22 -1.24
CA GLY A 105 -6.23 -3.46 -1.77
C GLY A 105 -6.33 -4.17 -3.11
N ASP A 106 -5.24 -4.33 -3.83
CA ASP A 106 -5.23 -5.15 -5.04
C ASP A 106 -5.14 -6.65 -4.72
N GLY A 107 -5.07 -7.50 -5.76
CA GLY A 107 -4.98 -8.95 -5.59
C GLY A 107 -3.69 -9.44 -4.92
N ALA A 108 -2.64 -8.59 -4.80
CA ALA A 108 -1.43 -8.94 -4.07
C ALA A 108 -1.69 -9.12 -2.56
N TYR A 109 -2.71 -8.41 -2.05
CA TYR A 109 -3.17 -8.51 -0.65
C TYR A 109 -4.14 -9.67 -0.39
N ASP A 110 -4.48 -10.50 -1.40
CA ASP A 110 -5.39 -11.64 -1.23
C ASP A 110 -4.70 -12.80 -0.51
N THR A 111 -4.44 -12.62 0.78
CA THR A 111 -3.82 -13.62 1.69
C THR A 111 -4.60 -13.74 3.00
N LYS A 112 -4.53 -14.93 3.63
CA LYS A 112 -5.19 -15.17 4.93
C LYS A 112 -4.76 -14.12 5.98
N ALA A 113 -3.48 -13.77 6.03
CA ALA A 113 -2.94 -12.78 6.97
C ALA A 113 -3.56 -11.38 6.78
N CYS A 114 -3.74 -10.93 5.52
CA CYS A 114 -4.38 -9.67 5.22
C CYS A 114 -5.86 -9.67 5.60
N HIS A 115 -6.60 -10.71 5.22
CA HIS A 115 -8.01 -10.85 5.58
C HIS A 115 -8.21 -10.87 7.08
N GLU A 116 -7.35 -11.58 7.83
CA GLU A 116 -7.39 -11.61 9.30
C GLU A 116 -7.08 -10.23 9.90
N ALA A 117 -6.10 -9.50 9.37
CA ALA A 117 -5.78 -8.16 9.83
C ALA A 117 -6.95 -7.18 9.63
N VAL A 118 -7.66 -7.28 8.51
CA VAL A 118 -8.88 -6.49 8.24
C VAL A 118 -10.02 -6.91 9.17
N ARG A 119 -10.20 -8.21 9.41
CA ARG A 119 -11.21 -8.74 10.33
C ARG A 119 -11.02 -8.19 11.75
N ARG A 120 -9.77 -8.11 12.23
CA ARG A 120 -9.46 -7.48 13.54
C ARG A 120 -9.86 -6.01 13.62
N LYS A 121 -9.84 -5.29 12.50
CA LYS A 121 -10.36 -3.91 12.38
C LYS A 121 -11.89 -3.85 12.29
N ARG A 122 -12.58 -4.99 12.20
CA ARG A 122 -14.03 -5.09 12.00
C ARG A 122 -14.49 -4.31 10.76
N ALA A 123 -13.68 -4.35 9.71
CA ALA A 123 -13.93 -3.68 8.44
C ALA A 123 -14.33 -4.69 7.36
N LEU A 124 -15.06 -4.22 6.35
CA LEU A 124 -15.35 -5.01 5.15
C LEU A 124 -14.11 -5.07 4.27
N VAL A 125 -13.77 -6.28 3.83
CA VAL A 125 -12.62 -6.54 2.94
C VAL A 125 -13.04 -6.35 1.49
N LEU A 126 -12.39 -5.45 0.77
CA LEU A 126 -12.57 -5.21 -0.66
C LEU A 126 -11.26 -5.52 -1.39
N ILE A 127 -10.84 -6.76 -1.35
CA ILE A 127 -9.65 -7.28 -2.04
C ILE A 127 -10.14 -8.29 -3.09
N PRO A 128 -9.86 -8.06 -4.38
CA PRO A 128 -10.27 -9.00 -5.42
C PRO A 128 -9.46 -10.30 -5.29
N PRO A 129 -10.09 -11.48 -5.39
CA PRO A 129 -9.37 -12.73 -5.44
C PRO A 129 -8.45 -12.76 -6.66
N ARG A 130 -7.32 -13.47 -6.54
CA ARG A 130 -6.42 -13.71 -7.65
C ARG A 130 -7.11 -14.56 -8.71
N GLU A 131 -6.59 -14.53 -9.92
CA GLU A 131 -7.05 -15.43 -10.98
C GLU A 131 -6.85 -16.89 -10.56
N GLY A 132 -7.84 -17.74 -10.82
CA GLY A 132 -7.82 -19.14 -10.39
C GLY A 132 -7.90 -19.37 -8.87
N ALA A 133 -8.32 -18.37 -8.09
CA ALA A 133 -8.40 -18.48 -6.64
C ALA A 133 -9.38 -19.60 -6.20
N ALA A 134 -8.91 -20.50 -5.33
CA ALA A 134 -9.75 -21.51 -4.69
C ALA A 134 -10.54 -20.92 -3.51
N LEU A 135 -11.64 -21.57 -3.16
CA LEU A 135 -12.39 -21.27 -1.94
C LEU A 135 -11.54 -21.59 -0.71
N TRP A 136 -11.70 -20.81 0.34
CA TRP A 136 -11.15 -21.09 1.66
C TRP A 136 -12.17 -21.86 2.51
N GLU A 137 -12.00 -21.82 3.84
CA GLU A 137 -12.89 -22.52 4.76
C GLU A 137 -14.36 -22.12 4.53
N GLN A 138 -15.27 -23.03 4.80
CA GLN A 138 -16.72 -22.80 4.66
C GLN A 138 -17.15 -21.56 5.47
N GLY A 139 -17.94 -20.68 4.87
CA GLY A 139 -18.42 -19.45 5.49
C GLY A 139 -17.41 -18.29 5.50
N HIS A 140 -16.21 -18.46 4.96
CA HIS A 140 -15.24 -17.35 4.90
C HIS A 140 -15.75 -16.23 3.96
N PRO A 141 -15.77 -14.94 4.39
CA PRO A 141 -16.34 -13.83 3.60
C PRO A 141 -15.72 -13.65 2.21
N ARG A 142 -14.42 -14.01 2.05
CA ARG A 142 -13.72 -13.97 0.75
C ARG A 142 -14.36 -14.88 -0.29
N ASN A 143 -14.95 -15.99 0.14
CA ASN A 143 -15.53 -16.98 -0.76
C ASN A 143 -16.64 -16.38 -1.64
N LEU A 144 -17.34 -15.35 -1.15
CA LEU A 144 -18.32 -14.61 -1.96
C LEU A 144 -17.65 -13.98 -3.21
N ALA A 145 -16.50 -13.33 -3.05
CA ALA A 145 -15.79 -12.74 -4.17
C ALA A 145 -15.24 -13.79 -5.15
N VAL A 146 -14.77 -14.94 -4.64
CA VAL A 146 -14.33 -16.08 -5.45
C VAL A 146 -15.49 -16.67 -6.25
N SER A 147 -16.65 -16.90 -5.61
CA SER A 147 -17.84 -17.39 -6.29
C SER A 147 -18.33 -16.45 -7.40
N TRP A 148 -18.26 -15.13 -7.15
CA TRP A 148 -18.56 -14.15 -8.20
C TRP A 148 -17.58 -14.23 -9.38
N GLN A 149 -16.28 -14.41 -9.11
CA GLN A 149 -15.27 -14.59 -10.14
C GLN A 149 -15.50 -15.85 -10.95
N GLN A 150 -15.81 -16.96 -10.30
CA GLN A 150 -16.11 -18.25 -10.97
C GLN A 150 -17.37 -18.16 -11.83
N LEU A 151 -18.44 -17.54 -11.31
CA LEU A 151 -19.71 -17.42 -12.02
C LEU A 151 -19.63 -16.51 -13.25
N HIS A 152 -18.87 -15.43 -13.17
CA HIS A 152 -18.83 -14.39 -14.21
C HIS A 152 -17.51 -14.36 -15.00
N GLY A 153 -16.58 -15.29 -14.75
CA GLY A 153 -15.27 -15.34 -15.40
C GLY A 153 -14.35 -14.15 -15.09
N SER A 154 -14.79 -13.20 -14.25
CA SER A 154 -14.00 -12.01 -13.90
C SER A 154 -14.47 -11.34 -12.62
N ASN A 155 -13.60 -10.51 -12.04
CA ASN A 155 -13.91 -9.67 -10.88
C ASN A 155 -14.68 -8.38 -11.22
N LYS A 156 -14.98 -8.11 -12.50
CA LYS A 156 -15.52 -6.81 -12.97
C LYS A 156 -16.85 -6.44 -12.30
N GLN A 157 -17.80 -7.37 -12.27
CA GLN A 157 -19.12 -7.13 -11.69
C GLN A 157 -19.03 -6.96 -10.17
N TRP A 158 -18.25 -7.80 -9.49
CA TRP A 158 -18.01 -7.68 -8.07
C TRP A 158 -17.39 -6.32 -7.70
N LYS A 159 -16.36 -5.88 -8.44
CA LYS A 159 -15.73 -4.56 -8.27
C LYS A 159 -16.74 -3.41 -8.41
N LYS A 160 -17.63 -3.49 -9.41
CA LYS A 160 -18.66 -2.49 -9.63
C LYS A 160 -19.68 -2.45 -8.47
N ARG A 161 -20.17 -3.62 -8.04
CA ARG A 161 -21.18 -3.72 -6.98
C ARG A 161 -20.70 -3.19 -5.63
N TYR A 162 -19.44 -3.49 -5.27
CA TYR A 162 -18.88 -3.11 -3.96
C TYR A 162 -18.11 -1.78 -3.98
N GLY A 163 -18.14 -1.04 -5.08
CA GLY A 163 -17.50 0.29 -5.16
C GLY A 163 -15.97 0.25 -5.06
N TYR A 164 -15.36 -0.83 -5.53
CA TYR A 164 -13.90 -1.03 -5.52
C TYR A 164 -13.14 0.08 -6.24
N HIS A 165 -13.76 0.77 -7.20
CA HIS A 165 -13.13 1.84 -7.99
C HIS A 165 -12.62 3.01 -7.13
N ARG A 166 -13.16 3.21 -5.91
CA ARG A 166 -12.66 4.21 -4.97
C ARG A 166 -11.18 4.00 -4.62
N ARG A 167 -10.63 2.80 -4.83
CA ARG A 167 -9.20 2.51 -4.66
C ARG A 167 -8.29 3.39 -5.52
N SER A 168 -8.74 3.86 -6.69
CA SER A 168 -7.95 4.73 -7.58
C SER A 168 -7.43 6.01 -6.90
N VAL A 169 -8.03 6.43 -5.79
CA VAL A 169 -7.52 7.54 -4.97
C VAL A 169 -6.12 7.25 -4.42
N SER A 170 -5.78 5.98 -4.11
CA SER A 170 -4.43 5.61 -3.68
C SER A 170 -3.41 5.83 -4.79
N GLU A 171 -3.76 5.55 -6.04
CA GLU A 171 -2.91 5.79 -7.20
C GLU A 171 -2.62 7.28 -7.38
N THR A 172 -3.65 8.13 -7.19
CA THR A 172 -3.50 9.59 -7.20
C THR A 172 -2.60 10.09 -6.07
N ALA A 173 -2.76 9.53 -4.86
CA ALA A 173 -1.90 9.86 -3.73
C ALA A 173 -0.45 9.44 -3.97
N MET A 174 -0.22 8.24 -4.51
CA MET A 174 1.11 7.76 -4.91
C MET A 174 1.75 8.66 -5.97
N TYR A 175 0.99 9.06 -6.98
CA TYR A 175 1.46 9.99 -8.00
C TYR A 175 1.92 11.32 -7.37
N ARG A 176 1.10 11.91 -6.48
CA ARG A 176 1.45 13.16 -5.78
C ARG A 176 2.72 13.03 -4.92
N VAL A 177 2.86 11.90 -4.20
CA VAL A 177 4.07 11.62 -3.41
C VAL A 177 5.29 11.53 -4.33
N LYS A 178 5.21 10.79 -5.44
CA LYS A 178 6.31 10.67 -6.41
C LYS A 178 6.69 12.02 -7.02
N GLN A 179 5.72 12.85 -7.38
CA GLN A 179 6.00 14.19 -7.93
C GLN A 179 6.76 15.05 -6.91
N ARG A 180 6.36 15.04 -5.65
CA ARG A 180 7.02 15.82 -4.58
C ARG A 180 8.41 15.31 -4.22
N LEU A 181 8.64 14.00 -4.31
CA LEU A 181 9.95 13.38 -4.04
C LEU A 181 10.80 13.26 -5.32
N GLY A 182 10.35 13.79 -6.46
CA GLY A 182 11.06 13.64 -7.73
C GLY A 182 11.18 12.20 -8.22
N GLY A 183 10.35 11.28 -7.71
CA GLY A 183 10.39 9.85 -8.04
C GLY A 183 11.61 9.10 -7.51
N ARG A 184 12.45 9.77 -6.75
CA ARG A 184 13.69 9.22 -6.18
C ARG A 184 13.77 9.52 -4.68
N LEU A 185 14.40 8.61 -3.95
CA LEU A 185 14.84 8.88 -2.58
C LEU A 185 16.28 9.38 -2.68
N SER A 186 16.51 10.63 -2.33
CA SER A 186 17.84 11.23 -2.21
C SER A 186 18.45 10.96 -0.84
#